data_4bb876818075df46960b0da7a7025e0c
#
_entry.id   4bb876818075df46960b0da7a7025e0c
#
_cell.length_a   1.000
_cell.length_b   1.000
_cell.length_c   1.000
_cell.angle_alpha   90.00
_cell.angle_beta   90.00
_cell.angle_gamma   90.00
#
_symmetry.space_group_name_H-M   'P 1'
#
loop_
_entity.id
_entity.type
_entity.pdbx_description
1 polymer ?
#
loop_
_entity_poly.entity_id
_entity_poly.type
_entity_poly.pdbx_seq_one_letter_code
_entity_poly.pdbx_strand_id
1 'polypeptide(L)'
;RKIHVIGINSYKFEDLSFKLQNLFLETENIAVPNSYFEEIKSWSENGLLKKKSFFSSKSNNELVNWLKSQKTDVILISRGDPLWFGIGRILLENFSKDELCFYPSNTCIQLAFSKLKIPWQDTVNVSIHGRDSTKLIEALKAKPSSLAIITDSNSNSLEIIKKNLSELNLVDFYEFWLCEEIGLDHENIRKLNLKESFPSDISSLNIVVLIKT
;
A
#
# COMPACT_ATOMS: atom_id res chain seq x y z
N ARG A 1 -6.28 -0.53 -26.84
CA ARG A 1 -6.70 -0.18 -25.48
C ARG A 1 -5.58 -0.46 -24.50
N LYS A 2 -5.32 0.47 -23.59
CA LYS A 2 -4.36 0.34 -22.50
C LYS A 2 -5.04 0.44 -21.14
N ILE A 3 -4.51 -0.25 -20.15
CA ILE A 3 -4.87 -0.12 -18.74
C ILE A 3 -3.68 0.53 -18.04
N HIS A 4 -3.84 1.78 -17.67
CA HIS A 4 -2.83 2.59 -17.00
C HIS A 4 -2.98 2.41 -15.48
N VAL A 5 -2.10 1.63 -14.88
CA VAL A 5 -2.13 1.33 -13.43
C VAL A 5 -1.22 2.32 -12.71
N ILE A 6 -1.82 3.30 -12.04
CA ILE A 6 -1.11 4.43 -11.46
C ILE A 6 -1.03 4.28 -9.95
N GLY A 7 0.18 4.18 -9.44
CA GLY A 7 0.46 4.24 -8.02
C GLY A 7 0.41 5.68 -7.50
N ILE A 8 -0.21 5.89 -6.35
CA ILE A 8 -0.27 7.18 -5.66
C ILE A 8 0.12 7.04 -4.20
N ASN A 9 0.62 8.14 -3.60
CA ASN A 9 0.92 8.26 -2.16
C ASN A 9 0.15 9.41 -1.51
N SER A 10 -0.46 10.27 -2.32
CA SER A 10 -1.26 11.40 -1.89
C SER A 10 -2.60 11.36 -2.61
N TYR A 11 -3.60 11.95 -2.00
CA TYR A 11 -4.92 12.13 -2.62
C TYR A 11 -5.06 13.50 -3.29
N LYS A 12 -3.96 14.24 -3.46
CA LYS A 12 -3.94 15.54 -4.13
C LYS A 12 -3.54 15.36 -5.59
N PHE A 13 -4.36 15.88 -6.51
CA PHE A 13 -4.11 15.78 -7.96
C PHE A 13 -2.80 16.48 -8.37
N GLU A 14 -2.49 17.59 -7.73
CA GLU A 14 -1.31 18.39 -7.96
C GLU A 14 0.01 17.70 -7.58
N ASP A 15 -0.04 16.66 -6.73
CA ASP A 15 1.14 15.86 -6.37
C ASP A 15 1.53 14.85 -7.46
N LEU A 16 0.66 14.65 -8.45
CA LEU A 16 0.97 13.83 -9.62
C LEU A 16 1.95 14.57 -10.53
N SER A 17 2.85 13.82 -11.17
CA SER A 17 3.69 14.37 -12.23
C SER A 17 2.83 14.94 -13.37
N PHE A 18 3.31 15.97 -14.06
CA PHE A 18 2.61 16.58 -15.19
C PHE A 18 2.20 15.54 -16.24
N LYS A 19 3.03 14.54 -16.51
CA LYS A 19 2.71 13.44 -17.40
C LYS A 19 1.46 12.66 -16.96
N LEU A 20 1.35 12.37 -15.67
CA LEU A 20 0.19 11.64 -15.13
C LEU A 20 -1.05 12.53 -15.09
N GLN A 21 -0.91 13.82 -14.75
CA GLN A 21 -2.02 14.77 -14.81
C GLN A 21 -2.63 14.81 -16.22
N ASN A 22 -1.80 14.91 -17.25
CA ASN A 22 -2.27 14.88 -18.64
C ASN A 22 -2.98 13.55 -19.00
N LEU A 23 -2.44 12.42 -18.55
CA LEU A 23 -3.06 11.11 -18.74
C LEU A 23 -4.46 11.05 -18.11
N PHE A 24 -4.63 11.61 -16.90
CA PHE A 24 -5.95 11.74 -16.27
C PHE A 24 -6.89 12.66 -17.06
N LEU A 25 -6.37 13.75 -17.63
CA LEU A 25 -7.19 14.67 -18.43
C LEU A 25 -7.67 14.02 -19.74
N GLU A 26 -6.88 13.15 -20.33
CA GLU A 26 -7.17 12.47 -21.62
C GLU A 26 -8.04 11.22 -21.45
N THR A 27 -7.95 10.52 -20.30
CA THR A 27 -8.66 9.25 -20.07
C THR A 27 -10.04 9.50 -19.43
N GLU A 28 -11.08 8.92 -20.01
CA GLU A 28 -12.46 9.09 -19.53
C GLU A 28 -12.81 8.22 -18.33
N ASN A 29 -12.40 6.93 -18.36
CA ASN A 29 -12.78 5.92 -17.39
C ASN A 29 -11.70 5.71 -16.33
N ILE A 30 -12.06 5.86 -15.06
CA ILE A 30 -11.14 5.80 -13.93
C ILE A 30 -11.67 4.81 -12.89
N ALA A 31 -10.92 3.76 -12.61
CA ALA A 31 -11.20 2.83 -11.52
C ALA A 31 -10.41 3.24 -10.27
N VAL A 32 -11.09 3.27 -9.13
CA VAL A 32 -10.54 3.68 -7.85
C VAL A 32 -10.89 2.64 -6.78
N PRO A 33 -9.96 2.22 -5.93
CA PRO A 33 -10.29 1.40 -4.77
C PRO A 33 -11.30 2.08 -3.84
N ASN A 34 -12.20 1.27 -3.29
CA ASN A 34 -13.30 1.78 -2.47
C ASN A 34 -12.83 2.57 -1.22
N SER A 35 -11.66 2.21 -0.68
CA SER A 35 -11.10 2.81 0.54
C SER A 35 -10.72 4.28 0.43
N TYR A 36 -10.55 4.82 -0.78
CA TYR A 36 -10.24 6.24 -1.04
C TYR A 36 -10.97 6.78 -2.29
N PHE A 37 -12.14 6.21 -2.54
CA PHE A 37 -12.97 6.57 -3.69
C PHE A 37 -13.45 8.02 -3.63
N GLU A 38 -13.92 8.47 -2.47
CA GLU A 38 -14.47 9.82 -2.31
C GLU A 38 -13.38 10.89 -2.45
N GLU A 39 -12.17 10.62 -1.94
CA GLU A 39 -11.03 11.53 -2.05
C GLU A 39 -10.65 11.76 -3.52
N ILE A 40 -10.57 10.68 -4.29
CA ILE A 40 -10.21 10.79 -5.72
C ILE A 40 -11.37 11.35 -6.55
N LYS A 41 -12.60 10.99 -6.23
CA LYS A 41 -13.80 11.52 -6.91
C LYS A 41 -13.91 13.04 -6.75
N SER A 42 -13.46 13.59 -5.63
CA SER A 42 -13.42 15.04 -5.38
C SER A 42 -12.62 15.82 -6.43
N TRP A 43 -11.68 15.19 -7.13
CA TRP A 43 -10.95 15.81 -8.26
C TRP A 43 -11.90 16.25 -9.38
N SER A 44 -13.01 15.53 -9.59
CA SER A 44 -14.02 15.90 -10.59
C SER A 44 -14.90 17.05 -10.13
N GLU A 45 -15.21 17.11 -8.84
CA GLU A 45 -16.06 18.14 -8.24
C GLU A 45 -15.36 19.50 -8.23
N ASN A 46 -14.05 19.50 -7.99
CA ASN A 46 -13.21 20.69 -8.06
C ASN A 46 -12.94 21.17 -9.50
N GLY A 47 -13.59 20.55 -10.49
CA GLY A 47 -13.51 20.96 -11.89
C GLY A 47 -12.26 20.51 -12.63
N LEU A 48 -11.32 19.81 -11.96
CA LEU A 48 -10.08 19.31 -12.57
C LEU A 48 -10.35 18.18 -13.56
N LEU A 49 -11.28 17.27 -13.24
CA LEU A 49 -11.64 16.11 -14.07
C LEU A 49 -13.13 16.09 -14.44
N LYS A 50 -13.64 17.18 -15.02
CA LYS A 50 -15.01 17.26 -15.50
C LYS A 50 -15.31 16.14 -16.51
N LYS A 51 -16.50 15.53 -16.42
CA LYS A 51 -17.01 14.49 -17.33
C LYS A 51 -16.27 13.15 -17.27
N LYS A 52 -15.55 12.83 -16.19
CA LYS A 52 -14.95 11.51 -16.01
C LYS A 52 -15.96 10.51 -15.42
N SER A 53 -15.83 9.26 -15.84
CA SER A 53 -16.60 8.14 -15.28
C SER A 53 -15.76 7.45 -14.22
N PHE A 54 -16.20 7.47 -12.98
CA PHE A 54 -15.53 6.81 -11.87
C PHE A 54 -16.20 5.47 -11.56
N PHE A 55 -15.38 4.45 -11.38
CA PHE A 55 -15.79 3.11 -10.99
C PHE A 55 -15.07 2.69 -9.71
N SER A 56 -15.82 2.13 -8.77
CA SER A 56 -15.26 1.48 -7.60
C SER A 56 -15.82 0.07 -7.46
N SER A 57 -14.93 -0.89 -7.25
CA SER A 57 -15.31 -2.29 -7.10
C SER A 57 -15.27 -2.75 -5.64
N LYS A 58 -16.13 -3.71 -5.30
CA LYS A 58 -16.11 -4.39 -4.01
C LYS A 58 -15.22 -5.63 -3.99
N SER A 59 -14.76 -6.07 -5.16
CA SER A 59 -13.91 -7.26 -5.30
C SER A 59 -12.99 -7.17 -6.52
N ASN A 60 -11.89 -7.93 -6.48
CA ASN A 60 -10.97 -8.04 -7.60
C ASN A 60 -11.64 -8.63 -8.86
N ASN A 61 -12.58 -9.57 -8.70
CA ASN A 61 -13.31 -10.16 -9.82
C ASN A 61 -14.21 -9.13 -10.53
N GLU A 62 -14.90 -8.30 -9.76
CA GLU A 62 -15.72 -7.21 -10.29
C GLU A 62 -14.87 -6.19 -11.05
N LEU A 63 -13.72 -5.80 -10.47
CA LEU A 63 -12.76 -4.91 -11.12
C LEU A 63 -12.27 -5.49 -12.44
N VAL A 64 -11.82 -6.73 -12.47
CA VAL A 64 -11.32 -7.40 -13.68
C VAL A 64 -12.41 -7.47 -14.76
N ASN A 65 -13.65 -7.81 -14.39
CA ASN A 65 -14.76 -7.86 -15.34
C ASN A 65 -15.08 -6.46 -15.90
N TRP A 66 -15.07 -5.43 -15.05
CA TRP A 66 -15.27 -4.06 -15.51
C TRP A 66 -14.13 -3.62 -16.44
N LEU A 67 -12.88 -3.89 -16.09
CA LEU A 67 -11.74 -3.59 -16.96
C LEU A 67 -11.85 -4.30 -18.33
N LYS A 68 -12.28 -5.57 -18.35
CA LYS A 68 -12.51 -6.33 -19.60
C LYS A 68 -13.61 -5.73 -20.47
N SER A 69 -14.61 -5.09 -19.88
CA SER A 69 -15.73 -4.47 -20.62
C SER A 69 -15.33 -3.15 -21.29
N GLN A 70 -14.23 -2.51 -20.87
CA GLN A 70 -13.83 -1.22 -21.43
C GLN A 70 -13.29 -1.35 -22.86
N LYS A 71 -13.63 -0.41 -23.74
CA LYS A 71 -13.22 -0.37 -25.15
C LYS A 71 -12.13 0.65 -25.44
N THR A 72 -12.01 1.64 -24.58
CA THR A 72 -11.00 2.71 -24.62
C THR A 72 -9.98 2.53 -23.52
N ASP A 73 -8.98 3.39 -23.49
CA ASP A 73 -7.99 3.43 -22.40
C ASP A 73 -8.67 3.71 -21.07
N VAL A 74 -8.12 3.15 -20.01
CA VAL A 74 -8.65 3.24 -18.67
C VAL A 74 -7.53 3.46 -17.66
N ILE A 75 -7.77 4.29 -16.65
CA ILE A 75 -6.89 4.42 -15.49
C ILE A 75 -7.40 3.53 -14.36
N LEU A 76 -6.50 2.81 -13.73
CA LEU A 76 -6.71 2.15 -12.44
C LEU A 76 -5.75 2.75 -11.42
N ILE A 77 -6.31 3.33 -10.35
CA ILE A 77 -5.51 3.87 -9.26
C ILE A 77 -5.18 2.77 -8.25
N SER A 78 -3.96 2.79 -7.75
CA SER A 78 -3.45 1.91 -6.71
C SER A 78 -2.62 2.72 -5.71
N ARG A 79 -2.36 2.18 -4.52
CA ARG A 79 -1.40 2.79 -3.60
C ARG A 79 0.01 2.27 -3.86
N GLY A 80 1.00 3.18 -3.76
CA GLY A 80 2.41 2.86 -3.87
C GLY A 80 2.78 2.23 -5.20
N ASP A 81 3.53 1.14 -5.19
CA ASP A 81 3.88 0.39 -6.39
C ASP A 81 2.85 -0.72 -6.65
N PRO A 82 2.11 -0.66 -7.79
CA PRO A 82 1.12 -1.69 -8.13
C PRO A 82 1.67 -3.11 -8.24
N LEU A 83 2.95 -3.25 -8.55
CA LEU A 83 3.62 -4.55 -8.69
C LEU A 83 4.19 -5.10 -7.38
N TRP A 84 4.26 -4.27 -6.35
CA TRP A 84 4.81 -4.67 -5.06
C TRP A 84 3.70 -4.92 -4.02
N PHE A 85 3.35 -6.19 -3.78
CA PHE A 85 2.20 -6.62 -2.94
C PHE A 85 0.86 -5.98 -3.31
N GLY A 86 0.73 -5.46 -4.53
CA GLY A 86 -0.43 -4.74 -5.04
C GLY A 86 -1.26 -5.54 -6.04
N ILE A 87 -2.13 -4.83 -6.75
CA ILE A 87 -3.07 -5.38 -7.73
C ILE A 87 -2.39 -5.96 -8.99
N GLY A 88 -1.13 -5.60 -9.22
CA GLY A 88 -0.42 -5.95 -10.45
C GLY A 88 -0.38 -7.44 -10.78
N ARG A 89 -0.25 -8.31 -9.75
CA ARG A 89 -0.29 -9.77 -9.97
C ARG A 89 -1.61 -10.21 -10.58
N ILE A 90 -2.73 -9.74 -10.05
CA ILE A 90 -4.07 -10.08 -10.53
C ILE A 90 -4.26 -9.58 -11.97
N LEU A 91 -3.75 -8.39 -12.27
CA LEU A 91 -3.83 -7.84 -13.63
C LEU A 91 -3.00 -8.66 -14.62
N LEU A 92 -1.79 -9.06 -14.26
CA LEU A 92 -0.90 -9.88 -15.09
C LEU A 92 -1.44 -11.31 -15.33
N GLU A 93 -2.29 -11.82 -14.43
CA GLU A 93 -2.99 -13.11 -14.60
C GLU A 93 -4.21 -12.99 -15.56
N ASN A 94 -4.76 -11.79 -15.77
CA ASN A 94 -6.00 -11.57 -16.49
C ASN A 94 -5.89 -10.78 -17.81
N PHE A 95 -4.79 -10.10 -18.04
CA PHE A 95 -4.55 -9.23 -19.20
C PHE A 95 -3.18 -9.49 -19.81
N SER A 96 -3.05 -9.25 -21.11
CA SER A 96 -1.73 -9.31 -21.77
C SER A 96 -0.82 -8.19 -21.26
N LYS A 97 0.50 -8.45 -21.24
CA LYS A 97 1.48 -7.42 -20.83
C LYS A 97 1.41 -6.18 -21.71
N ASP A 98 1.04 -6.35 -22.98
CA ASP A 98 0.92 -5.24 -23.92
C ASP A 98 -0.27 -4.33 -23.63
N GLU A 99 -1.28 -4.79 -22.89
CA GLU A 99 -2.40 -3.95 -22.46
C GLU A 99 -2.07 -3.14 -21.19
N LEU A 100 -1.07 -3.54 -20.42
CA LEU A 100 -0.78 -2.97 -19.09
C LEU A 100 0.35 -1.95 -19.13
N CYS A 101 0.12 -0.80 -18.55
CA CYS A 101 1.12 0.24 -18.32
C CYS A 101 1.19 0.55 -16.83
N PHE A 102 2.30 0.24 -16.17
CA PHE A 102 2.48 0.48 -14.75
C PHE A 102 3.26 1.78 -14.50
N TYR A 103 2.74 2.60 -13.61
CA TYR A 103 3.35 3.84 -13.14
C TYR A 103 3.51 3.76 -11.62
N PRO A 104 4.65 3.25 -11.12
CA PRO A 104 4.86 3.07 -9.69
C PRO A 104 5.02 4.41 -8.98
N SER A 105 4.60 4.44 -7.72
CA SER A 105 4.97 5.45 -6.74
C SER A 105 5.76 4.80 -5.61
N ASN A 106 6.26 5.58 -4.66
CA ASN A 106 6.99 5.03 -3.53
C ASN A 106 6.12 4.04 -2.74
N THR A 107 6.68 2.91 -2.36
CA THR A 107 6.01 1.97 -1.46
C THR A 107 5.92 2.55 -0.04
N CYS A 108 4.96 2.05 0.75
CA CYS A 108 4.87 2.43 2.16
C CYS A 108 6.17 2.15 2.94
N ILE A 109 6.93 1.14 2.55
CA ILE A 109 8.23 0.82 3.15
C ILE A 109 9.27 1.89 2.82
N GLN A 110 9.40 2.29 1.55
CA GLN A 110 10.31 3.38 1.17
C GLN A 110 10.01 4.66 1.93
N LEU A 111 8.72 5.00 2.05
CA LEU A 111 8.29 6.17 2.83
C LEU A 111 8.63 6.03 4.31
N ALA A 112 8.33 4.87 4.93
CA ALA A 112 8.63 4.65 6.34
C ALA A 112 10.13 4.75 6.64
N PHE A 113 10.98 4.10 5.85
CA PHE A 113 12.43 4.15 6.04
C PHE A 113 13.00 5.56 5.79
N SER A 114 12.45 6.31 4.84
CA SER A 114 12.80 7.72 4.64
C SER A 114 12.48 8.56 5.89
N LYS A 115 11.31 8.34 6.51
CA LYS A 115 10.92 9.06 7.74
C LYS A 115 11.74 8.63 8.96
N LEU A 116 12.07 7.35 9.06
CA LEU A 116 12.96 6.82 10.10
C LEU A 116 14.43 7.20 9.87
N LYS A 117 14.80 7.71 8.67
CA LYS A 117 16.16 8.07 8.26
C LYS A 117 17.13 6.89 8.31
N ILE A 118 16.68 5.73 7.84
CA ILE A 118 17.44 4.48 7.82
C ILE A 118 17.53 3.97 6.38
N PRO A 119 18.73 3.54 5.92
CA PRO A 119 18.85 2.83 4.64
C PRO A 119 18.05 1.51 4.67
N TRP A 120 17.39 1.18 3.56
CA TRP A 120 16.50 0.01 3.49
C TRP A 120 16.93 -1.09 2.51
N GLN A 121 18.12 -0.94 1.86
CA GLN A 121 18.59 -1.91 0.87
C GLN A 121 18.76 -3.33 1.43
N ASP A 122 19.11 -3.46 2.72
CA ASP A 122 19.32 -4.75 3.38
C ASP A 122 18.10 -5.19 4.22
N THR A 123 16.98 -4.51 4.06
CA THR A 123 15.75 -4.79 4.82
C THR A 123 15.03 -6.02 4.26
N VAL A 124 14.71 -6.96 5.14
CA VAL A 124 13.81 -8.06 4.78
C VAL A 124 12.36 -7.57 4.78
N ASN A 125 11.63 -7.87 3.72
CA ASN A 125 10.24 -7.45 3.56
C ASN A 125 9.30 -8.65 3.66
N VAL A 126 8.32 -8.58 4.55
CA VAL A 126 7.32 -9.61 4.76
C VAL A 126 5.93 -9.01 4.70
N SER A 127 4.98 -9.71 4.12
CA SER A 127 3.56 -9.35 4.18
C SER A 127 2.78 -10.43 4.90
N ILE A 128 2.06 -10.02 5.94
CA ILE A 128 1.08 -10.86 6.64
C ILE A 128 -0.36 -10.45 6.27
N HIS A 129 -0.50 -9.48 5.36
CA HIS A 129 -1.79 -9.05 4.83
C HIS A 129 -2.49 -10.18 4.06
N GLY A 130 -3.58 -10.70 4.61
CA GLY A 130 -4.31 -11.84 4.02
C GLY A 130 -3.48 -13.13 3.88
N ARG A 131 -2.44 -13.33 4.70
CA ARG A 131 -1.50 -14.45 4.66
C ARG A 131 -1.25 -15.00 6.05
N ASP A 132 -0.73 -16.23 6.11
CA ASP A 132 -0.24 -16.82 7.36
C ASP A 132 1.07 -16.14 7.82
N SER A 133 1.46 -16.39 9.07
CA SER A 133 2.67 -15.83 9.68
C SER A 133 3.95 -16.64 9.42
N THR A 134 3.90 -17.69 8.60
CA THR A 134 5.06 -18.59 8.38
C THR A 134 6.29 -17.83 7.90
N LYS A 135 6.12 -16.95 6.89
CA LYS A 135 7.24 -16.13 6.38
C LYS A 135 7.76 -15.12 7.39
N LEU A 136 6.88 -14.62 8.27
CA LEU A 136 7.30 -13.75 9.36
C LEU A 136 8.19 -14.50 10.35
N ILE A 137 7.79 -15.71 10.75
CA ILE A 137 8.55 -16.56 11.67
C ILE A 137 9.93 -16.90 11.07
N GLU A 138 9.98 -17.28 9.80
CA GLU A 138 11.23 -17.56 9.09
C GLU A 138 12.16 -16.33 9.07
N ALA A 139 11.62 -15.16 8.75
CA ALA A 139 12.37 -13.90 8.74
C ALA A 139 12.90 -13.54 10.15
N LEU A 140 12.07 -13.67 11.19
CA LEU A 140 12.48 -13.39 12.57
C LEU A 140 13.57 -14.34 13.07
N LYS A 141 13.52 -15.64 12.69
CA LYS A 141 14.55 -16.62 13.01
C LYS A 141 15.90 -16.27 12.39
N ALA A 142 15.91 -15.65 11.22
CA ALA A 142 17.13 -15.19 10.56
C ALA A 142 17.75 -13.93 11.23
N LYS A 143 17.02 -13.26 12.12
CA LYS A 143 17.46 -12.06 12.88
C LYS A 143 18.08 -10.97 12.01
N PRO A 144 17.41 -10.51 10.95
CA PRO A 144 17.93 -9.44 10.09
C PRO A 144 18.14 -8.15 10.89
N SER A 145 18.99 -7.25 10.38
CA SER A 145 19.22 -5.92 10.97
C SER A 145 17.96 -5.05 10.95
N SER A 146 17.14 -5.22 9.91
CA SER A 146 15.83 -4.59 9.81
C SER A 146 14.82 -5.48 9.09
N LEU A 147 13.57 -5.40 9.51
CA LEU A 147 12.45 -6.16 8.95
C LEU A 147 11.25 -5.24 8.80
N ALA A 148 10.71 -5.13 7.61
CA ALA A 148 9.49 -4.39 7.34
C ALA A 148 8.33 -5.34 7.11
N ILE A 149 7.22 -5.12 7.81
CA ILE A 149 6.07 -6.01 7.85
C ILE A 149 4.83 -5.25 7.39
N ILE A 150 4.27 -5.69 6.25
CA ILE A 150 2.96 -5.20 5.80
C ILE A 150 1.89 -5.94 6.61
N THR A 151 1.13 -5.17 7.35
CA THR A 151 0.06 -5.65 8.22
C THR A 151 -1.27 -5.77 7.47
N ASP A 152 -2.24 -6.39 8.10
CA ASP A 152 -3.64 -6.37 7.67
C ASP A 152 -4.38 -5.24 8.40
N SER A 153 -5.44 -4.73 7.80
CA SER A 153 -6.36 -3.76 8.41
C SER A 153 -7.04 -4.29 9.69
N ASN A 154 -6.93 -5.58 9.96
CA ASN A 154 -7.41 -6.20 11.18
C ASN A 154 -6.44 -5.95 12.35
N SER A 155 -6.96 -5.56 13.50
CA SER A 155 -6.22 -5.25 14.72
C SER A 155 -5.30 -6.38 15.23
N ASN A 156 -5.50 -7.62 14.78
CA ASN A 156 -4.72 -8.78 15.20
C ASN A 156 -3.29 -8.83 14.66
N SER A 157 -2.94 -8.10 13.58
CA SER A 157 -1.61 -8.17 12.99
C SER A 157 -0.51 -7.79 13.97
N LEU A 158 -0.70 -6.75 14.76
CA LEU A 158 0.30 -6.29 15.73
C LEU A 158 0.48 -7.31 16.87
N GLU A 159 -0.60 -7.89 17.35
CA GLU A 159 -0.55 -8.93 18.37
C GLU A 159 0.12 -10.22 17.85
N ILE A 160 -0.10 -10.58 16.60
CA ILE A 160 0.60 -11.69 15.94
C ILE A 160 2.10 -11.42 15.90
N ILE A 161 2.53 -10.23 15.51
CA ILE A 161 3.96 -9.86 15.48
C ILE A 161 4.56 -9.90 16.88
N LYS A 162 3.89 -9.29 17.87
CA LYS A 162 4.31 -9.28 19.28
C LYS A 162 4.43 -10.69 19.84
N LYS A 163 3.45 -11.56 19.59
CA LYS A 163 3.46 -12.96 20.02
C LYS A 163 4.67 -13.70 19.46
N ASN A 164 4.91 -13.60 18.15
CA ASN A 164 6.07 -14.27 17.51
C ASN A 164 7.41 -13.74 18.05
N LEU A 165 7.54 -12.43 18.29
CA LEU A 165 8.73 -11.86 18.92
C LEU A 165 8.94 -12.42 20.34
N SER A 166 7.87 -12.58 21.12
CA SER A 166 7.94 -13.13 22.48
C SER A 166 8.32 -14.61 22.46
N GLU A 167 7.69 -15.42 21.62
CA GLU A 167 7.97 -16.86 21.49
C GLU A 167 9.41 -17.14 21.03
N LEU A 168 10.00 -16.25 20.24
CA LEU A 168 11.38 -16.34 19.76
C LEU A 168 12.40 -15.63 20.67
N ASN A 169 11.97 -15.07 21.82
CA ASN A 169 12.81 -14.28 22.73
C ASN A 169 13.50 -13.08 22.04
N LEU A 170 12.77 -12.36 21.18
CA LEU A 170 13.27 -11.23 20.39
C LEU A 170 12.69 -9.88 20.81
N VAL A 171 11.93 -9.82 21.90
CA VAL A 171 11.25 -8.58 22.39
C VAL A 171 12.26 -7.45 22.65
N ASP A 172 13.42 -7.77 23.24
CA ASP A 172 14.48 -6.80 23.54
C ASP A 172 15.55 -6.72 22.43
N PHE A 173 15.38 -7.52 21.36
CA PHE A 173 16.32 -7.55 20.23
C PHE A 173 15.99 -6.52 19.16
N TYR A 174 14.71 -6.11 19.08
CA TYR A 174 14.22 -5.15 18.09
C TYR A 174 13.53 -3.96 18.74
N GLU A 175 13.77 -2.78 18.19
CA GLU A 175 12.85 -1.67 18.30
C GLU A 175 11.62 -1.92 17.42
N PHE A 176 10.43 -1.64 17.95
CA PHE A 176 9.16 -1.81 17.23
C PHE A 176 8.61 -0.44 16.82
N TRP A 177 8.66 -0.14 15.54
CA TRP A 177 8.14 1.09 14.97
C TRP A 177 6.84 0.82 14.24
N LEU A 178 5.77 1.48 14.67
CA LEU A 178 4.47 1.50 14.02
C LEU A 178 4.41 2.74 13.12
N CYS A 179 4.19 2.53 11.83
CA CYS A 179 4.07 3.59 10.82
C CYS A 179 2.65 3.57 10.27
N GLU A 180 1.87 4.59 10.59
CA GLU A 180 0.45 4.69 10.28
C GLU A 180 0.21 5.75 9.22
N GLU A 181 -0.68 5.47 8.27
CA GLU A 181 -1.11 6.38 7.18
C GLU A 181 0.05 7.05 6.46
N ILE A 182 1.16 6.31 6.33
CA ILE A 182 2.43 6.83 5.80
C ILE A 182 2.25 7.47 4.42
N GLY A 183 2.71 8.71 4.28
CA GLY A 183 2.56 9.51 3.07
C GLY A 183 1.24 10.29 2.98
N LEU A 184 0.32 10.15 3.93
CA LEU A 184 -0.92 10.92 4.01
C LEU A 184 -0.83 12.07 5.02
N ASP A 185 -1.83 12.96 5.01
CA ASP A 185 -1.85 14.16 5.88
C ASP A 185 -1.92 13.80 7.38
N HIS A 186 -2.42 12.61 7.73
CA HIS A 186 -2.53 12.10 9.11
C HIS A 186 -1.43 11.09 9.48
N GLU A 187 -0.31 11.13 8.76
CA GLU A 187 0.84 10.28 9.02
C GLU A 187 1.27 10.32 10.48
N ASN A 188 1.43 9.13 11.10
CA ASN A 188 1.89 9.00 12.47
C ASN A 188 2.93 7.88 12.58
N ILE A 189 4.06 8.16 13.22
CA ILE A 189 5.13 7.19 13.43
C ILE A 189 5.46 7.11 14.91
N ARG A 190 5.28 5.92 15.49
CA ARG A 190 5.43 5.68 16.93
C ARG A 190 6.37 4.51 17.18
N LYS A 191 7.30 4.68 18.12
CA LYS A 191 8.03 3.57 18.73
C LYS A 191 7.18 2.99 19.85
N LEU A 192 6.80 1.73 19.74
CA LEU A 192 5.96 1.05 20.73
C LEU A 192 6.80 0.16 21.65
N ASN A 193 6.40 0.12 22.93
CA ASN A 193 6.97 -0.79 23.91
C ASN A 193 6.22 -2.13 23.87
N LEU A 194 6.91 -3.18 23.46
CA LEU A 194 6.32 -4.53 23.36
C LEU A 194 5.94 -5.15 24.72
N LYS A 195 6.42 -4.59 25.83
CA LYS A 195 6.08 -5.03 27.19
C LYS A 195 4.75 -4.46 27.67
N GLU A 196 4.22 -3.48 26.97
CA GLU A 196 2.94 -2.82 27.25
C GLU A 196 1.84 -3.26 26.27
N SER A 197 0.59 -2.96 26.58
CA SER A 197 -0.52 -3.13 25.64
C SER A 197 -0.44 -2.09 24.52
N PHE A 198 -0.85 -2.47 23.33
CA PHE A 198 -0.89 -1.52 22.21
C PHE A 198 -1.98 -0.45 22.44
N PRO A 199 -1.77 0.78 21.95
CA PRO A 199 -2.80 1.81 21.94
C PRO A 199 -4.08 1.35 21.23
N SER A 200 -5.22 1.86 21.65
CA SER A 200 -6.52 1.55 21.03
C SER A 200 -6.82 2.37 19.77
N ASP A 201 -6.05 3.43 19.52
CA ASP A 201 -6.24 4.42 18.47
C ASP A 201 -5.41 4.15 17.20
N ILE A 202 -5.03 2.88 16.97
CA ILE A 202 -4.20 2.51 15.82
C ILE A 202 -5.01 2.53 14.52
N SER A 203 -4.51 3.27 13.52
CA SER A 203 -5.10 3.25 12.18
C SER A 203 -5.00 1.87 11.54
N SER A 204 -6.05 1.48 10.83
CA SER A 204 -6.07 0.23 10.06
C SER A 204 -5.06 0.23 8.89
N LEU A 205 -4.63 1.40 8.44
CA LEU A 205 -3.62 1.56 7.42
C LEU A 205 -2.25 1.75 8.07
N ASN A 206 -1.58 0.65 8.36
CA ASN A 206 -0.28 0.68 9.03
C ASN A 206 0.69 -0.35 8.47
N ILE A 207 1.96 -0.18 8.78
CA ILE A 207 3.04 -1.15 8.63
C ILE A 207 3.89 -1.13 9.89
N VAL A 208 4.60 -2.22 10.14
CA VAL A 208 5.56 -2.33 11.24
C VAL A 208 6.98 -2.40 10.68
N VAL A 209 7.88 -1.63 11.27
CA VAL A 209 9.32 -1.73 11.02
C VAL A 209 10.02 -2.16 12.29
N LEU A 210 10.74 -3.29 12.21
CA LEU A 210 11.59 -3.78 13.28
C LEU A 210 13.04 -3.41 12.96
N ILE A 211 13.72 -2.80 13.93
CA ILE A 211 15.11 -2.39 13.78
C ILE A 211 15.91 -3.00 14.93
N LYS A 212 16.98 -3.70 14.59
CA LYS A 212 17.88 -4.29 15.59
C LYS A 212 18.47 -3.21 16.50
N THR A 213 18.36 -3.41 17.82
CA THR A 213 18.93 -2.55 18.86
C THR A 213 20.44 -2.59 18.88
#